data_56865c067a88ab35fab32be7e38b781a
#
_entry.id   56865c067a88ab35fab32be7e38b781a
#
_cell.length_a   1.000
_cell.length_b   1.000
_cell.length_c   1.000
_cell.angle_alpha   90.00
_cell.angle_beta   90.00
_cell.angle_gamma   90.00
#
_symmetry.space_group_name_H-M   'P 1'
#
loop_
_entity.id
_entity.type
_entity.pdbx_description
1 polymer ?
#
loop_
_entity_poly.entity_id
_entity_poly.type
_entity_poly.pdbx_seq_one_letter_code
_entity_poly.pdbx_strand_id
1 'polypeptide(L)'
;TRSLTELGLENKYQGYYATKMALWCYLISDWDINNLKVNPTLTGVELQRAQKILAAAKDIYARGTAWNEMLSPEVSCTPDRDTAYEVTIDGKQYKQQVFTFWSKTWVCDYAVNVSFSDPSLVPEGTRIVDMNNQDITTITTKGTGDGYAGKFKVLYPLESVQGETGSVQLSFSTNVYKYAVFFAICQEKDEYGELQNYVVDTDPTTTMRLSAYSNYSDGTTIEYETGLRILKYETGTEIPISGALFEVIG
;
A
#
# COMPACT_ATOMS: atom_id res chain seq x y z
N THR A 1 -11.73 -0.29 15.41
CA THR A 1 -12.11 -1.54 16.09
C THR A 1 -12.71 -1.22 17.45
N ARG A 2 -13.82 -1.89 17.82
CA ARG A 2 -14.39 -1.78 19.17
C ARG A 2 -13.92 -2.91 20.04
N SER A 3 -13.75 -2.62 21.33
CA SER A 3 -13.49 -3.64 22.36
C SER A 3 -14.74 -4.49 22.62
N LEU A 4 -14.55 -5.65 23.23
CA LEU A 4 -15.67 -6.51 23.65
C LEU A 4 -16.63 -5.76 24.60
N THR A 5 -16.09 -4.95 25.48
CA THR A 5 -16.88 -4.14 26.43
C THR A 5 -17.77 -3.13 25.72
N GLU A 6 -17.27 -2.43 24.72
CA GLU A 6 -18.05 -1.47 23.92
C GLU A 6 -19.17 -2.15 23.12
N LEU A 7 -18.97 -3.42 22.73
CA LEU A 7 -20.01 -4.24 22.09
C LEU A 7 -20.96 -4.91 23.09
N GLY A 8 -20.75 -4.72 24.37
CA GLY A 8 -21.54 -5.35 25.44
C GLY A 8 -21.34 -6.86 25.60
N LEU A 9 -20.20 -7.37 25.10
CA LEU A 9 -19.86 -8.79 25.06
C LEU A 9 -18.98 -9.16 26.26
N GLU A 10 -19.12 -10.40 26.75
CA GLU A 10 -18.50 -10.89 27.98
C GLU A 10 -17.13 -11.56 27.69
N ASN A 11 -16.94 -12.11 26.51
CA ASN A 11 -15.73 -12.84 26.15
C ASN A 11 -15.48 -12.87 24.64
N LYS A 12 -14.29 -13.33 24.27
CA LYS A 12 -13.82 -13.38 22.88
C LYS A 12 -14.65 -14.30 21.97
N TYR A 13 -15.23 -15.37 22.50
CA TYR A 13 -16.08 -16.28 21.71
C TYR A 13 -17.36 -15.58 21.26
N GLN A 14 -17.98 -14.80 22.14
CA GLN A 14 -19.13 -13.98 21.76
C GLN A 14 -18.76 -12.97 20.68
N GLY A 15 -17.56 -12.35 20.78
CA GLY A 15 -17.01 -11.46 19.75
C GLY A 15 -16.80 -12.17 18.42
N TYR A 16 -16.24 -13.37 18.47
CA TYR A 16 -16.05 -14.21 17.29
C TYR A 16 -17.38 -14.51 16.59
N TYR A 17 -18.38 -15.00 17.31
CA TYR A 17 -19.69 -15.32 16.73
C TYR A 17 -20.40 -14.08 16.17
N ALA A 18 -20.33 -12.94 16.86
CA ALA A 18 -20.89 -11.69 16.35
C ALA A 18 -20.24 -11.26 15.02
N THR A 19 -18.91 -11.31 14.97
CA THR A 19 -18.14 -10.97 13.76
C THR A 19 -18.44 -11.96 12.63
N LYS A 20 -18.49 -13.25 12.93
CA LYS A 20 -18.80 -14.29 11.95
C LYS A 20 -20.18 -14.10 11.32
N MET A 21 -21.20 -13.82 12.12
CA MET A 21 -22.54 -13.55 11.60
C MET A 21 -22.57 -12.30 10.72
N ALA A 22 -21.92 -11.22 11.15
CA ALA A 22 -21.83 -9.99 10.36
C ALA A 22 -21.16 -10.23 9.00
N LEU A 23 -20.03 -10.96 8.98
CA LEU A 23 -19.31 -11.32 7.75
C LEU A 23 -20.15 -12.21 6.83
N TRP A 24 -20.86 -13.19 7.36
CA TRP A 24 -21.69 -14.06 6.53
C TRP A 24 -22.86 -13.31 5.91
N CYS A 25 -23.48 -12.40 6.63
CA CYS A 25 -24.52 -11.54 6.06
C CYS A 25 -23.97 -10.56 5.00
N TYR A 26 -22.68 -10.24 5.04
CA TYR A 26 -22.02 -9.42 4.02
C TYR A 26 -21.65 -10.25 2.77
N LEU A 27 -21.16 -11.47 2.97
CA LEU A 27 -20.61 -12.29 1.88
C LEU A 27 -21.67 -13.16 1.18
N ILE A 28 -22.73 -13.56 1.87
CA ILE A 28 -23.76 -14.46 1.35
C ILE A 28 -24.98 -13.62 0.99
N SER A 29 -25.27 -13.48 -0.29
CA SER A 29 -26.34 -12.61 -0.82
C SER A 29 -27.74 -12.93 -0.26
N ASP A 30 -27.98 -14.18 0.10
CA ASP A 30 -29.28 -14.63 0.63
C ASP A 30 -29.43 -14.42 2.13
N TRP A 31 -28.39 -13.92 2.81
CA TRP A 31 -28.39 -13.67 4.23
C TRP A 31 -28.56 -12.18 4.51
N ASP A 32 -29.68 -11.83 5.15
CA ASP A 32 -29.94 -10.46 5.58
C ASP A 32 -29.78 -10.36 7.11
N ILE A 33 -28.91 -9.48 7.57
CA ILE A 33 -28.64 -9.19 8.98
C ILE A 33 -29.91 -8.78 9.74
N ASN A 34 -30.87 -8.17 9.06
CA ASN A 34 -32.14 -7.73 9.65
C ASN A 34 -33.09 -8.91 9.91
N ASN A 35 -32.95 -9.98 9.16
CA ASN A 35 -33.76 -11.20 9.30
C ASN A 35 -33.23 -12.15 10.36
N LEU A 36 -32.01 -11.95 10.86
CA LEU A 36 -31.46 -12.77 11.94
C LEU A 36 -32.26 -12.56 13.24
N LYS A 37 -32.65 -13.67 13.84
CA LYS A 37 -33.41 -13.69 15.07
C LYS A 37 -32.74 -14.62 16.10
N VAL A 38 -32.90 -14.29 17.37
CA VAL A 38 -32.49 -15.16 18.46
C VAL A 38 -33.40 -16.38 18.48
N ASN A 39 -32.84 -17.55 18.79
CA ASN A 39 -33.62 -18.78 18.92
C ASN A 39 -34.73 -18.57 19.99
N PRO A 40 -36.02 -18.75 19.62
CA PRO A 40 -37.15 -18.47 20.52
C PRO A 40 -37.26 -19.43 21.71
N THR A 41 -36.51 -20.53 21.71
CA THR A 41 -36.50 -21.49 22.84
C THR A 41 -35.57 -21.08 23.98
N LEU A 42 -34.68 -20.09 23.75
CA LEU A 42 -33.75 -19.61 24.77
C LEU A 42 -34.48 -18.80 25.84
N THR A 43 -34.05 -18.97 27.09
CA THR A 43 -34.59 -18.24 28.24
C THR A 43 -33.48 -17.73 29.17
N GLY A 44 -33.83 -16.84 30.10
CA GLY A 44 -32.91 -16.38 31.14
C GLY A 44 -31.61 -15.78 30.61
N VAL A 45 -30.49 -16.22 31.15
CA VAL A 45 -29.15 -15.72 30.85
C VAL A 45 -28.74 -16.02 29.40
N GLU A 46 -29.13 -17.19 28.90
CA GLU A 46 -28.79 -17.59 27.50
C GLU A 46 -29.49 -16.71 26.48
N LEU A 47 -30.77 -16.37 26.73
CA LEU A 47 -31.48 -15.41 25.87
C LEU A 47 -30.81 -14.04 25.89
N GLN A 48 -30.40 -13.53 27.06
CA GLN A 48 -29.72 -12.26 27.17
C GLN A 48 -28.36 -12.24 26.42
N ARG A 49 -27.56 -13.31 26.52
CA ARG A 49 -26.33 -13.48 25.81
C ARG A 49 -26.53 -13.50 24.29
N ALA A 50 -27.48 -14.28 23.82
CA ALA A 50 -27.80 -14.36 22.40
C ALA A 50 -28.29 -13.02 21.84
N GLN A 51 -29.06 -12.26 22.59
CA GLN A 51 -29.49 -10.90 22.20
C GLN A 51 -28.32 -9.94 22.11
N LYS A 52 -27.37 -9.97 23.07
CA LYS A 52 -26.15 -9.16 23.02
C LYS A 52 -25.29 -9.50 21.80
N ILE A 53 -25.08 -10.79 21.51
CA ILE A 53 -24.31 -11.25 20.35
C ILE A 53 -24.96 -10.78 19.04
N LEU A 54 -26.28 -10.91 18.92
CA LEU A 54 -27.01 -10.45 17.73
C LEU A 54 -26.94 -8.91 17.57
N ALA A 55 -27.06 -8.18 18.67
CA ALA A 55 -26.91 -6.71 18.65
C ALA A 55 -25.49 -6.30 18.20
N ALA A 56 -24.46 -6.97 18.73
CA ALA A 56 -23.08 -6.75 18.33
C ALA A 56 -22.85 -7.09 16.85
N ALA A 57 -23.42 -8.18 16.35
CA ALA A 57 -23.32 -8.55 14.92
C ALA A 57 -23.93 -7.47 14.02
N LYS A 58 -25.10 -6.92 14.40
CA LYS A 58 -25.75 -5.82 13.67
C LYS A 58 -24.93 -4.54 13.70
N ASP A 59 -24.33 -4.18 14.84
CA ASP A 59 -23.44 -3.01 14.95
C ASP A 59 -22.18 -3.17 14.09
N ILE A 60 -21.54 -4.35 14.13
CA ILE A 60 -20.36 -4.67 13.32
C ILE A 60 -20.70 -4.57 11.82
N TYR A 61 -21.80 -5.17 11.38
CA TYR A 61 -22.27 -5.13 10.00
C TYR A 61 -22.54 -3.70 9.54
N ALA A 62 -23.32 -2.93 10.30
CA ALA A 62 -23.67 -1.55 9.96
C ALA A 62 -22.44 -0.65 9.82
N ARG A 63 -21.44 -0.86 10.69
CA ARG A 63 -20.19 -0.11 10.64
C ARG A 63 -19.30 -0.55 9.49
N GLY A 64 -19.21 -1.86 9.26
CA GLY A 64 -18.43 -2.40 8.15
C GLY A 64 -18.95 -1.92 6.79
N THR A 65 -20.27 -1.91 6.63
CA THR A 65 -20.91 -1.46 5.39
C THR A 65 -20.92 0.07 5.22
N ALA A 66 -20.92 0.82 6.32
CA ALA A 66 -20.82 2.28 6.30
C ALA A 66 -19.38 2.79 6.16
N TRP A 67 -18.39 1.91 6.37
CA TRP A 67 -16.98 2.30 6.30
C TRP A 67 -16.56 2.48 4.83
N ASN A 68 -16.16 3.68 4.49
CA ASN A 68 -15.74 4.06 3.14
C ASN A 68 -14.37 4.74 3.13
N GLU A 69 -13.63 4.68 4.22
CA GLU A 69 -12.28 5.23 4.28
C GLU A 69 -11.38 4.47 3.33
N MET A 70 -10.93 5.16 2.30
CA MET A 70 -9.88 4.65 1.44
C MET A 70 -8.56 4.75 2.18
N LEU A 71 -7.72 3.73 2.05
CA LEU A 71 -6.33 3.83 2.47
C LEU A 71 -5.67 4.91 1.63
N SER A 72 -5.02 5.87 2.28
CA SER A 72 -4.04 6.72 1.62
C SER A 72 -2.73 5.94 1.59
N PRO A 73 -2.36 5.34 0.46
CA PRO A 73 -1.12 4.56 0.41
C PRO A 73 0.05 5.54 0.50
N GLU A 74 0.82 5.43 1.55
CA GLU A 74 2.10 6.10 1.67
C GLU A 74 3.12 5.30 0.88
N VAL A 75 3.78 5.95 -0.07
CA VAL A 75 4.86 5.38 -0.87
C VAL A 75 6.03 6.35 -0.89
N SER A 76 7.23 5.81 -0.88
CA SER A 76 8.46 6.59 -1.01
C SER A 76 9.52 5.82 -1.78
N CYS A 77 10.46 6.54 -2.36
CA CYS A 77 11.66 5.96 -2.93
C CYS A 77 12.85 6.85 -2.52
N THR A 78 13.73 6.28 -1.72
CA THR A 78 14.85 7.03 -1.13
C THR A 78 16.17 6.43 -1.57
N PRO A 79 17.14 7.26 -1.99
CA PRO A 79 18.50 6.81 -2.27
C PRO A 79 19.27 6.54 -0.96
N ASP A 80 20.26 5.67 -1.03
CA ASP A 80 21.21 5.42 0.08
C ASP A 80 22.18 6.57 0.31
N ARG A 81 22.44 7.36 -0.74
CA ARG A 81 23.31 8.54 -0.75
C ARG A 81 22.76 9.60 -1.68
N ASP A 82 23.12 10.83 -1.48
CA ASP A 82 22.67 11.96 -2.31
C ASP A 82 23.16 11.85 -3.76
N THR A 83 24.33 11.24 -3.98
CA THR A 83 24.94 11.06 -5.29
C THR A 83 25.41 9.64 -5.52
N ALA A 84 25.45 9.22 -6.78
CA ALA A 84 26.04 7.96 -7.18
C ALA A 84 27.55 7.94 -6.90
N TYR A 85 28.07 6.79 -6.56
CA TYR A 85 29.47 6.55 -6.21
C TYR A 85 30.09 5.48 -7.12
N GLU A 86 31.41 5.54 -7.29
CA GLU A 86 32.13 4.63 -8.16
C GLU A 86 32.16 3.20 -7.61
N VAL A 87 31.94 2.24 -8.53
CA VAL A 87 32.02 0.81 -8.28
C VAL A 87 32.58 0.09 -9.50
N THR A 88 33.19 -1.06 -9.29
CA THR A 88 33.62 -1.96 -10.37
C THR A 88 32.73 -3.21 -10.35
N ILE A 89 32.07 -3.49 -11.48
CA ILE A 89 31.21 -4.67 -11.65
C ILE A 89 31.70 -5.41 -12.88
N ASP A 90 32.11 -6.66 -12.73
CA ASP A 90 32.62 -7.54 -13.80
C ASP A 90 33.73 -6.87 -14.64
N GLY A 91 34.65 -6.15 -13.94
CA GLY A 91 35.78 -5.44 -14.55
C GLY A 91 35.44 -4.12 -15.27
N LYS A 92 34.19 -3.70 -15.28
CA LYS A 92 33.74 -2.41 -15.81
C LYS A 92 33.47 -1.42 -14.67
N GLN A 93 33.78 -0.14 -14.93
CA GLN A 93 33.57 0.93 -13.96
C GLN A 93 32.20 1.60 -14.16
N TYR A 94 31.53 1.81 -13.07
CA TYR A 94 30.22 2.48 -13.01
C TYR A 94 30.17 3.48 -11.88
N LYS A 95 29.29 4.49 -11.99
CA LYS A 95 28.71 5.18 -10.83
C LYS A 95 27.41 4.48 -10.47
N GLN A 96 27.24 4.12 -9.20
CA GLN A 96 26.07 3.40 -8.66
C GLN A 96 25.34 4.25 -7.64
N GLN A 97 24.01 4.26 -7.70
CA GLN A 97 23.16 4.74 -6.61
C GLN A 97 22.13 3.65 -6.27
N VAL A 98 22.03 3.32 -4.98
CA VAL A 98 21.10 2.30 -4.48
C VAL A 98 19.85 3.00 -3.97
N PHE A 99 18.69 2.44 -4.28
CA PHE A 99 17.39 2.97 -3.85
C PHE A 99 16.64 1.93 -3.05
N THR A 100 15.85 2.44 -2.10
CA THR A 100 14.83 1.66 -1.40
C THR A 100 13.46 2.24 -1.74
N PHE A 101 12.64 1.46 -2.45
CA PHE A 101 11.22 1.70 -2.57
C PHE A 101 10.54 1.16 -1.31
N TRP A 102 9.62 1.93 -0.74
CA TRP A 102 8.82 1.55 0.40
C TRP A 102 7.35 1.92 0.19
N SER A 103 6.45 1.06 0.67
CA SER A 103 5.03 1.30 0.71
C SER A 103 4.47 0.83 2.04
N LYS A 104 3.59 1.63 2.64
CA LYS A 104 2.88 1.24 3.87
C LYS A 104 1.87 0.12 3.61
N THR A 105 1.24 0.14 2.45
CA THR A 105 0.24 -0.86 2.06
C THR A 105 0.82 -1.89 1.12
N TRP A 106 0.22 -3.07 1.10
CA TRP A 106 0.58 -4.12 0.16
C TRP A 106 0.45 -3.64 -1.28
N VAL A 107 1.51 -3.79 -2.06
CA VAL A 107 1.50 -3.62 -3.50
C VAL A 107 1.08 -4.95 -4.14
N CYS A 108 0.19 -4.89 -5.13
CA CYS A 108 -0.30 -6.09 -5.79
C CYS A 108 0.87 -6.83 -6.43
N ASP A 109 0.84 -8.15 -6.37
CA ASP A 109 1.87 -9.05 -6.89
C ASP A 109 3.28 -8.81 -6.35
N TYR A 110 3.41 -8.02 -5.27
CA TYR A 110 4.70 -7.59 -4.70
C TYR A 110 5.62 -6.94 -5.75
N ALA A 111 5.04 -6.29 -6.74
CA ALA A 111 5.74 -5.78 -7.91
C ALA A 111 5.47 -4.29 -8.13
N VAL A 112 6.54 -3.52 -8.37
CA VAL A 112 6.49 -2.10 -8.68
C VAL A 112 7.21 -1.89 -10.01
N ASN A 113 6.51 -1.39 -11.01
CA ASN A 113 7.14 -1.03 -12.28
C ASN A 113 8.07 0.16 -12.08
N VAL A 114 9.25 0.10 -12.66
CA VAL A 114 10.26 1.16 -12.64
C VAL A 114 10.78 1.40 -14.05
N SER A 115 10.95 2.67 -14.41
CA SER A 115 11.52 3.10 -15.68
C SER A 115 12.14 4.49 -15.55
N PHE A 116 12.92 4.91 -16.54
CA PHE A 116 13.27 6.32 -16.69
C PHE A 116 12.07 7.11 -17.20
N SER A 117 11.83 8.30 -16.61
CA SER A 117 10.70 9.15 -17.00
C SER A 117 10.87 9.71 -18.42
N ASP A 118 12.10 10.07 -18.78
CA ASP A 118 12.48 10.51 -20.12
C ASP A 118 13.77 9.80 -20.56
N PRO A 119 13.66 8.75 -21.38
CA PRO A 119 14.83 8.00 -21.85
C PRO A 119 15.80 8.83 -22.69
N SER A 120 15.37 9.96 -23.30
CA SER A 120 16.24 10.80 -24.12
C SER A 120 17.25 11.62 -23.29
N LEU A 121 17.00 11.78 -22.02
CA LEU A 121 17.86 12.49 -21.07
C LEU A 121 18.78 11.57 -20.26
N VAL A 122 18.74 10.26 -20.56
CA VAL A 122 19.51 9.27 -19.82
C VAL A 122 20.89 9.09 -20.48
N PRO A 123 22.00 9.19 -19.70
CA PRO A 123 23.34 8.89 -20.25
C PRO A 123 23.40 7.49 -20.88
N GLU A 124 24.13 7.38 -21.98
CA GLU A 124 24.22 6.13 -22.74
C GLU A 124 24.70 4.97 -21.85
N GLY A 125 24.04 3.82 -22.00
CA GLY A 125 24.37 2.60 -21.24
C GLY A 125 23.93 2.59 -19.78
N THR A 126 23.19 3.62 -19.32
CA THR A 126 22.61 3.64 -17.96
C THR A 126 21.57 2.54 -17.81
N ARG A 127 21.60 1.85 -16.67
CA ARG A 127 20.76 0.67 -16.40
C ARG A 127 20.07 0.77 -15.07
N ILE A 128 18.83 0.25 -15.00
CA ILE A 128 18.14 -0.05 -13.73
C ILE A 128 18.31 -1.55 -13.50
N VAL A 129 18.90 -1.91 -12.35
CA VAL A 129 19.23 -3.30 -12.04
C VAL A 129 18.80 -3.68 -10.63
N ASP A 130 18.62 -4.97 -10.40
CA ASP A 130 18.42 -5.52 -9.06
C ASP A 130 19.71 -5.49 -8.23
N MET A 131 19.68 -6.04 -7.02
CA MET A 131 20.85 -6.09 -6.14
C MET A 131 21.94 -7.04 -6.66
N ASN A 132 21.63 -7.93 -7.63
CA ASN A 132 22.55 -8.85 -8.29
C ASN A 132 23.04 -8.34 -9.65
N ASN A 133 22.80 -7.06 -9.99
CA ASN A 133 23.19 -6.41 -11.24
C ASN A 133 22.45 -6.93 -12.50
N GLN A 134 21.30 -7.59 -12.33
CA GLN A 134 20.46 -8.00 -13.44
C GLN A 134 19.49 -6.88 -13.83
N ASP A 135 19.33 -6.62 -15.12
CA ASP A 135 18.38 -5.61 -15.61
C ASP A 135 16.96 -5.92 -15.16
N ILE A 136 16.27 -4.90 -14.70
CA ILE A 136 14.89 -5.00 -14.24
C ILE A 136 14.02 -3.87 -14.81
N THR A 137 12.75 -4.19 -14.99
CA THR A 137 11.66 -3.24 -15.22
C THR A 137 10.67 -3.24 -14.05
N THR A 138 10.87 -4.15 -13.09
CA THR A 138 9.98 -4.34 -11.95
C THR A 138 10.81 -4.59 -10.69
N ILE A 139 10.49 -3.87 -9.63
CA ILE A 139 11.08 -4.04 -8.28
C ILE A 139 10.20 -5.01 -7.52
N THR A 140 10.79 -6.09 -7.00
CA THR A 140 10.09 -7.00 -6.09
C THR A 140 10.15 -6.45 -4.67
N THR A 141 8.98 -6.31 -4.03
CA THR A 141 8.88 -5.89 -2.63
C THR A 141 8.66 -7.09 -1.70
N LYS A 142 9.06 -6.93 -0.45
CA LYS A 142 8.83 -7.91 0.63
C LYS A 142 8.25 -7.19 1.84
N GLY A 143 7.44 -7.89 2.63
CA GLY A 143 6.93 -7.36 3.89
C GLY A 143 8.06 -7.05 4.87
N THR A 144 7.92 -5.92 5.54
CA THR A 144 8.74 -5.45 6.66
C THR A 144 7.85 -5.35 7.90
N GLY A 145 8.38 -4.96 9.04
CA GLY A 145 7.55 -4.81 10.25
C GLY A 145 6.48 -3.72 10.17
N ASP A 146 6.66 -2.75 9.24
CA ASP A 146 5.86 -1.54 9.12
C ASP A 146 5.35 -1.24 7.69
N GLY A 147 5.63 -2.15 6.74
CA GLY A 147 5.22 -1.97 5.35
C GLY A 147 5.87 -3.00 4.42
N TYR A 148 6.11 -2.58 3.18
CA TYR A 148 6.69 -3.40 2.11
C TYR A 148 7.82 -2.64 1.45
N ALA A 149 8.97 -3.26 1.30
CA ALA A 149 10.15 -2.63 0.71
C ALA A 149 10.81 -3.49 -0.36
N GLY A 150 11.43 -2.82 -1.33
CA GLY A 150 12.26 -3.43 -2.36
C GLY A 150 13.45 -2.55 -2.69
N LYS A 151 14.59 -3.15 -2.99
CA LYS A 151 15.83 -2.43 -3.33
C LYS A 151 16.20 -2.67 -4.79
N PHE A 152 16.76 -1.64 -5.39
CA PHE A 152 17.31 -1.67 -6.74
C PHE A 152 18.46 -0.68 -6.87
N LYS A 153 19.14 -0.68 -8.01
CA LYS A 153 20.25 0.22 -8.30
C LYS A 153 20.08 0.88 -9.67
N VAL A 154 20.60 2.10 -9.77
CA VAL A 154 20.87 2.76 -11.04
C VAL A 154 22.38 2.70 -11.27
N LEU A 155 22.80 2.19 -12.41
CA LEU A 155 24.20 2.07 -12.83
C LEU A 155 24.45 2.97 -14.04
N TYR A 156 25.39 3.88 -13.91
CA TYR A 156 25.87 4.74 -14.98
C TYR A 156 27.25 4.26 -15.39
N PRO A 157 27.50 3.89 -16.67
CA PRO A 157 28.86 3.63 -17.13
C PRO A 157 29.73 4.86 -16.83
N LEU A 158 30.89 4.67 -16.20
CA LEU A 158 31.74 5.79 -15.79
C LEU A 158 32.12 6.67 -17.00
N GLU A 159 32.38 6.05 -18.12
CA GLU A 159 32.74 6.74 -19.40
C GLU A 159 31.64 7.68 -19.90
N SER A 160 30.37 7.41 -19.58
CA SER A 160 29.21 8.21 -20.01
C SER A 160 28.91 9.39 -19.11
N VAL A 161 29.50 9.43 -17.90
CA VAL A 161 29.19 10.45 -16.87
C VAL A 161 30.44 11.04 -16.20
N GLN A 162 31.64 10.69 -16.69
CA GLN A 162 32.90 11.19 -16.13
C GLN A 162 33.05 12.68 -16.38
N GLY A 163 33.19 13.45 -15.29
CA GLY A 163 33.28 14.91 -15.35
C GLY A 163 31.96 15.64 -15.57
N GLU A 164 30.87 14.88 -15.69
CA GLU A 164 29.53 15.42 -15.88
C GLU A 164 28.77 15.49 -14.55
N THR A 165 27.88 16.47 -14.46
CA THR A 165 26.96 16.65 -13.34
C THR A 165 25.54 16.63 -13.86
N GLY A 166 24.72 15.73 -13.32
CA GLY A 166 23.35 15.62 -13.77
C GLY A 166 22.53 14.63 -12.94
N SER A 167 21.27 14.55 -13.32
CA SER A 167 20.33 13.60 -12.70
C SER A 167 19.39 13.03 -13.75
N VAL A 168 18.88 11.85 -13.48
CA VAL A 168 17.80 11.23 -14.26
C VAL A 168 16.59 11.03 -13.37
N GLN A 169 15.42 11.26 -13.91
CA GLN A 169 14.18 11.03 -13.21
C GLN A 169 13.71 9.59 -13.42
N LEU A 170 13.42 8.92 -12.30
CA LEU A 170 12.81 7.60 -12.27
C LEU A 170 11.29 7.75 -12.10
N SER A 171 10.55 6.93 -12.81
CA SER A 171 9.10 6.82 -12.70
C SER A 171 8.72 5.44 -12.16
N PHE A 172 7.84 5.42 -11.18
CA PHE A 172 7.32 4.21 -10.57
C PHE A 172 5.82 4.14 -10.76
N SER A 173 5.31 2.94 -11.01
CA SER A 173 3.88 2.67 -10.97
C SER A 173 3.61 1.30 -10.38
N THR A 174 2.61 1.22 -9.54
CA THR A 174 2.13 -0.03 -8.96
C THR A 174 0.65 0.08 -8.64
N ASN A 175 -0.02 -1.06 -8.60
CA ASN A 175 -1.37 -1.15 -8.08
C ASN A 175 -1.31 -1.46 -6.59
N VAL A 176 -2.09 -0.74 -5.80
CA VAL A 176 -2.27 -0.98 -4.38
C VAL A 176 -3.74 -1.18 -4.08
N TYR A 177 -4.05 -1.96 -3.05
CA TYR A 177 -5.43 -2.09 -2.60
C TYR A 177 -5.93 -0.77 -2.02
N LYS A 178 -7.14 -0.37 -2.38
CA LYS A 178 -7.81 0.80 -1.80
C LYS A 178 -8.24 0.57 -0.36
N TYR A 179 -8.41 -0.69 0.01
CA TYR A 179 -8.88 -1.10 1.32
C TYR A 179 -7.89 -2.07 1.95
N ALA A 180 -7.84 -2.08 3.28
CA ALA A 180 -7.01 -3.03 3.99
C ALA A 180 -7.50 -4.47 3.77
N VAL A 181 -6.58 -5.38 3.46
CA VAL A 181 -6.84 -6.82 3.50
C VAL A 181 -6.66 -7.26 4.95
N PHE A 182 -7.71 -7.84 5.54
CA PHE A 182 -7.68 -8.34 6.89
C PHE A 182 -7.56 -9.86 6.91
N PHE A 183 -6.58 -10.35 7.64
CA PHE A 183 -6.47 -11.76 7.98
C PHE A 183 -6.89 -11.93 9.43
N ALA A 184 -8.03 -12.55 9.66
CA ALA A 184 -8.42 -12.97 11.00
C ALA A 184 -8.02 -14.44 11.17
N ILE A 185 -6.87 -14.67 11.78
CA ILE A 185 -6.38 -16.01 12.11
C ILE A 185 -6.84 -16.33 13.52
N CYS A 186 -7.69 -17.34 13.64
CA CYS A 186 -8.06 -17.87 14.93
C CYS A 186 -7.10 -19.01 15.31
N GLN A 187 -6.30 -18.80 16.34
CA GLN A 187 -5.37 -19.81 16.85
C GLN A 187 -5.98 -20.72 17.92
N GLU A 188 -7.27 -20.53 18.22
CA GLU A 188 -7.94 -21.25 19.28
C GLU A 188 -8.84 -22.35 18.75
N LYS A 189 -9.03 -23.35 19.56
CA LYS A 189 -9.95 -24.46 19.34
C LYS A 189 -11.11 -24.35 20.32
N ASP A 190 -12.30 -24.60 19.86
CA ASP A 190 -13.45 -24.86 20.70
C ASP A 190 -13.63 -26.38 20.89
N GLU A 191 -14.71 -26.76 21.55
CA GLU A 191 -15.02 -28.19 21.76
C GLU A 191 -15.31 -28.97 20.49
N TYR A 192 -15.52 -28.28 19.35
CA TYR A 192 -15.80 -28.85 18.04
C TYR A 192 -14.59 -28.83 17.10
N GLY A 193 -13.48 -28.23 17.50
CA GLY A 193 -12.24 -28.17 16.73
C GLY A 193 -11.69 -26.76 16.52
N GLU A 194 -10.97 -26.56 15.41
CA GLU A 194 -10.37 -25.28 15.08
C GLU A 194 -11.43 -24.29 14.59
N LEU A 195 -11.39 -23.08 15.12
CA LEU A 195 -12.22 -21.99 14.62
C LEU A 195 -11.74 -21.54 13.24
N GLN A 196 -12.68 -21.19 12.39
CA GLN A 196 -12.41 -20.82 11.00
C GLN A 196 -11.62 -19.51 10.90
N ASN A 197 -10.57 -19.52 10.12
CA ASN A 197 -9.86 -18.31 9.71
C ASN A 197 -10.65 -17.57 8.63
N TYR A 198 -10.54 -16.24 8.63
CA TYR A 198 -11.15 -15.39 7.61
C TYR A 198 -10.10 -14.57 6.90
N VAL A 199 -10.21 -14.51 5.59
CA VAL A 199 -9.53 -13.53 4.75
C VAL A 199 -10.63 -12.63 4.19
N VAL A 200 -10.54 -11.36 4.47
CA VAL A 200 -11.38 -10.36 3.81
C VAL A 200 -10.49 -9.73 2.76
N ASP A 201 -10.66 -10.14 1.52
CA ASP A 201 -10.05 -9.51 0.36
C ASP A 201 -11.00 -8.42 -0.13
N THR A 202 -10.48 -7.25 -0.33
CA THR A 202 -11.22 -6.15 -0.92
C THR A 202 -10.62 -5.89 -2.30
N ASP A 203 -11.29 -6.37 -3.30
CA ASP A 203 -11.08 -5.93 -4.66
C ASP A 203 -11.63 -4.50 -4.79
N PRO A 204 -11.13 -3.46 -4.97
CA PRO A 204 -10.41 -2.89 -6.07
C PRO A 204 -9.08 -2.24 -5.72
N THR A 205 -8.26 -2.20 -6.70
CA THR A 205 -6.97 -1.56 -6.68
C THR A 205 -7.04 -0.12 -7.19
N THR A 206 -6.05 0.67 -6.85
CA THR A 206 -5.75 1.95 -7.48
C THR A 206 -4.31 1.98 -7.91
N THR A 207 -4.03 2.61 -9.04
CA THR A 207 -2.66 2.78 -9.51
C THR A 207 -2.01 3.94 -8.77
N MET A 208 -0.92 3.66 -8.10
CA MET A 208 -0.03 4.66 -7.50
C MET A 208 1.09 5.01 -8.45
N ARG A 209 1.44 6.28 -8.50
CA ARG A 209 2.58 6.81 -9.26
C ARG A 209 3.49 7.60 -8.34
N LEU A 210 4.77 7.39 -8.50
CA LEU A 210 5.81 8.09 -7.75
C LEU A 210 6.96 8.41 -8.72
N SER A 211 7.69 9.47 -8.46
CA SER A 211 8.97 9.75 -9.11
C SER A 211 10.07 9.99 -8.10
N ALA A 212 11.30 9.64 -8.47
CA ALA A 212 12.50 9.94 -7.72
C ALA A 212 13.61 10.36 -8.69
N TYR A 213 14.65 11.00 -8.15
CA TYR A 213 15.80 11.40 -8.94
C TYR A 213 17.02 10.56 -8.57
N SER A 214 17.72 10.07 -9.57
CA SER A 214 19.05 9.49 -9.44
C SER A 214 20.08 10.50 -9.93
N ASN A 215 21.10 10.73 -9.09
CA ASN A 215 22.04 11.82 -9.26
C ASN A 215 23.47 11.27 -9.46
N TYR A 216 24.13 11.63 -10.55
CA TYR A 216 25.49 11.17 -10.90
C TYR A 216 26.58 12.26 -10.77
N SER A 217 26.30 13.34 -10.11
CA SER A 217 27.26 14.44 -9.89
C SER A 217 28.46 14.05 -9.06
N ASP A 218 29.58 14.72 -9.29
CA ASP A 218 30.80 14.57 -8.51
C ASP A 218 30.85 15.47 -7.26
N GLY A 219 29.79 15.42 -6.45
CA GLY A 219 29.75 16.11 -5.15
C GLY A 219 29.40 17.59 -5.17
N THR A 220 29.05 18.17 -6.34
CA THR A 220 28.44 19.49 -6.40
C THR A 220 26.96 19.42 -6.03
N THR A 221 26.51 20.33 -5.20
CA THR A 221 25.07 20.45 -4.88
C THR A 221 24.31 20.76 -6.17
N ILE A 222 23.39 19.86 -6.56
CA ILE A 222 22.46 20.15 -7.64
C ILE A 222 21.27 20.84 -7.01
N GLU A 223 21.03 22.10 -7.38
CA GLU A 223 19.77 22.76 -7.08
C GLU A 223 18.70 22.19 -8.05
N TYR A 224 17.72 21.47 -7.49
CA TYR A 224 16.58 21.03 -8.25
C TYR A 224 15.55 22.16 -8.31
N GLU A 225 15.20 22.60 -9.51
CA GLU A 225 13.95 23.35 -9.67
C GLU A 225 12.78 22.37 -9.50
N THR A 226 12.25 22.31 -8.29
CA THR A 226 11.01 21.57 -8.02
C THR A 226 9.85 22.41 -8.49
N GLY A 227 9.41 22.20 -9.71
CA GLY A 227 8.18 22.77 -10.22
C GLY A 227 6.96 22.02 -9.67
N LEU A 228 6.18 22.66 -8.79
CA LEU A 228 4.86 22.16 -8.43
C LEU A 228 3.87 22.54 -9.53
N ARG A 229 3.39 21.58 -10.30
CA ARG A 229 2.32 21.79 -11.26
C ARG A 229 0.99 21.36 -10.66
N ILE A 230 0.15 22.32 -10.28
CA ILE A 230 -1.20 22.07 -9.80
C ILE A 230 -2.16 22.22 -10.98
N LEU A 231 -2.87 21.14 -11.32
CA LEU A 231 -3.92 21.16 -12.33
C LEU A 231 -5.26 21.06 -11.60
N LYS A 232 -6.11 22.07 -11.80
CA LYS A 232 -7.48 22.07 -11.29
C LYS A 232 -8.45 21.81 -12.45
N TYR A 233 -9.35 20.86 -12.25
CA TYR A 233 -10.39 20.52 -13.21
C TYR A 233 -11.77 20.85 -12.66
N GLU A 234 -12.71 21.12 -13.54
CA GLU A 234 -14.11 21.20 -13.19
C GLU A 234 -14.60 19.83 -12.69
N THR A 235 -15.35 19.83 -11.58
CA THR A 235 -15.80 18.60 -10.93
C THR A 235 -16.56 17.70 -11.92
N GLY A 236 -16.08 16.48 -12.08
CA GLY A 236 -16.68 15.49 -12.99
C GLY A 236 -16.30 15.63 -14.46
N THR A 237 -15.33 16.49 -14.80
CA THR A 237 -14.83 16.69 -16.15
C THR A 237 -13.30 16.66 -16.20
N GLU A 238 -12.73 16.54 -17.39
CA GLU A 238 -11.29 16.72 -17.64
C GLU A 238 -10.96 18.15 -18.16
N ILE A 239 -11.88 19.10 -17.98
CA ILE A 239 -11.70 20.47 -18.45
C ILE A 239 -10.88 21.24 -17.41
N PRO A 240 -9.67 21.72 -17.73
CA PRO A 240 -8.85 22.49 -16.81
C PRO A 240 -9.44 23.88 -16.55
N ILE A 241 -9.46 24.27 -15.28
CA ILE A 241 -9.93 25.61 -14.88
C ILE A 241 -8.77 26.59 -15.01
N SER A 242 -8.90 27.58 -15.87
CA SER A 242 -7.93 28.66 -16.03
C SER A 242 -8.12 29.73 -14.96
N GLY A 243 -7.00 30.34 -14.50
CA GLY A 243 -7.01 31.47 -13.57
C GLY A 243 -7.29 31.10 -12.11
N ALA A 244 -7.21 29.83 -11.71
CA ALA A 244 -7.28 29.42 -10.32
C ALA A 244 -6.02 29.89 -9.56
N LEU A 245 -6.22 30.63 -8.46
CA LEU A 245 -5.14 31.02 -7.55
C LEU A 245 -5.00 29.97 -6.45
N PHE A 246 -3.76 29.60 -6.15
CA PHE A 246 -3.39 28.68 -5.08
C PHE A 246 -2.42 29.37 -4.16
N GLU A 247 -2.61 29.20 -2.85
CA GLU A 247 -1.64 29.57 -1.84
C GLU A 247 -0.96 28.30 -1.34
N VAL A 248 0.38 28.27 -1.39
CA VAL A 248 1.18 27.19 -0.82
C VAL A 248 1.69 27.68 0.52
N ILE A 249 1.22 27.07 1.59
CA ILE A 249 1.64 27.37 2.96
C ILE A 249 2.69 26.32 3.35
N GLY A 250 3.91 26.78 3.68
CA GLY A 250 5.04 25.97 4.14
C GLY A 250 5.03 25.69 5.64
#